data_44a25aa9b07fc9661f6383d31053aeb7
#
_entry.id   44a25aa9b07fc9661f6383d31053aeb7
#
_cell.length_a   1.000
_cell.length_b   1.000
_cell.length_c   1.000
_cell.angle_alpha   90.00
_cell.angle_beta   90.00
_cell.angle_gamma   90.00
#
_symmetry.space_group_name_H-M   'P 1'
#
loop_
_entity.id
_entity.type
_entity.pdbx_description
1 polymer ?
#
loop_
_entity_poly.entity_id
_entity_poly.type
_entity_poly.pdbx_seq_one_letter_code
_entity_poly.pdbx_strand_id
1 'polypeptide(L)'
;MHQRISRKIIIYLFLFTILASVNNLKYINLQIFKIDQINISGLDNIDNTNLYESIKNFKNKNIFFVDNFEISKNINSNNFVEKFKVFKEYPSTININIIKTNFLGITKINNIDYLIGSNGKFIKKTDKQIIKLPFIFGSINVDEFLILNEFLNKSNFELSKIESFYYYQSKRWDIKTKKGLIIRLPSELNVNLLNEVLQILEDEKFKDIKTLDFRQKNQIITYE
;
A
#
# COMPACT_ATOMS: atom_id res chain seq x y z
N MET A 1 67.05 -33.29 14.24
CA MET A 1 66.18 -32.54 15.17
C MET A 1 64.80 -32.34 14.46
N HIS A 2 63.79 -33.14 14.82
CA HIS A 2 62.43 -32.91 14.29
C HIS A 2 61.73 -31.90 15.20
N GLN A 3 61.60 -30.64 14.71
CA GLN A 3 60.80 -29.68 15.43
C GLN A 3 59.31 -30.13 15.37
N ARG A 4 58.76 -30.43 16.54
CA ARG A 4 57.29 -30.69 16.65
C ARG A 4 56.55 -29.41 16.37
N ILE A 5 55.84 -29.35 15.25
CA ILE A 5 54.94 -28.26 14.91
C ILE A 5 53.88 -28.14 16.01
N SER A 6 53.75 -26.98 16.62
CA SER A 6 52.79 -26.74 17.70
C SER A 6 51.36 -26.94 17.14
N ARG A 7 50.47 -27.64 17.91
CA ARG A 7 49.06 -27.76 17.57
C ARG A 7 48.39 -26.45 17.25
N LYS A 8 48.83 -25.37 17.87
CA LYS A 8 48.30 -24.01 17.59
C LYS A 8 48.61 -23.55 16.15
N ILE A 9 49.80 -23.83 15.64
CA ILE A 9 50.17 -23.51 14.27
C ILE A 9 49.33 -24.24 13.27
N ILE A 10 49.02 -25.52 13.51
CA ILE A 10 48.13 -26.32 12.63
C ILE A 10 46.72 -25.75 12.63
N ILE A 11 46.18 -25.32 13.78
CA ILE A 11 44.87 -24.70 13.90
C ILE A 11 44.81 -23.39 13.14
N TYR A 12 45.85 -22.51 13.30
CA TYR A 12 45.89 -21.22 12.57
C TYR A 12 46.02 -21.42 11.06
N LEU A 13 46.80 -22.42 10.63
CA LEU A 13 46.96 -22.74 9.20
C LEU A 13 45.66 -23.26 8.61
N PHE A 14 44.91 -24.07 9.38
CA PHE A 14 43.58 -24.56 8.99
C PHE A 14 42.57 -23.43 8.92
N LEU A 15 42.54 -22.51 9.90
CA LEU A 15 41.67 -21.32 9.86
C LEU A 15 42.06 -20.39 8.69
N PHE A 16 43.33 -20.21 8.40
CA PHE A 16 43.82 -19.42 7.27
C PHE A 16 43.39 -20.04 5.92
N THR A 17 43.46 -21.36 5.77
CA THR A 17 43.02 -22.02 4.55
C THR A 17 41.49 -21.91 4.35
N ILE A 18 40.69 -21.96 5.44
CA ILE A 18 39.26 -21.70 5.40
C ILE A 18 39.01 -20.26 4.95
N LEU A 19 39.64 -19.27 5.57
CA LEU A 19 39.49 -17.86 5.20
C LEU A 19 39.94 -17.58 3.76
N ALA A 20 41.01 -18.17 3.31
CA ALA A 20 41.50 -18.03 1.94
C ALA A 20 40.56 -18.69 0.92
N SER A 21 39.91 -19.81 1.27
CA SER A 21 38.92 -20.45 0.41
C SER A 21 37.63 -19.64 0.30
N VAL A 22 37.23 -18.94 1.38
CA VAL A 22 36.04 -18.08 1.39
C VAL A 22 36.16 -16.89 0.43
N ASN A 23 37.37 -16.38 0.21
CA ASN A 23 37.59 -15.24 -0.71
C ASN A 23 37.34 -15.61 -2.21
N ASN A 24 37.25 -16.88 -2.53
CA ASN A 24 37.00 -17.38 -3.89
C ASN A 24 35.52 -17.82 -4.13
N LEU A 25 34.62 -17.56 -3.19
CA LEU A 25 33.18 -17.96 -3.28
C LEU A 25 32.47 -17.38 -4.51
N LYS A 26 32.97 -16.31 -5.13
CA LYS A 26 32.46 -15.77 -6.39
C LYS A 26 32.57 -16.78 -7.57
N TYR A 27 33.50 -17.70 -7.51
CA TYR A 27 33.74 -18.71 -8.55
C TYR A 27 33.15 -20.09 -8.21
N ILE A 28 32.74 -20.29 -6.95
CA ILE A 28 32.07 -21.52 -6.55
C ILE A 28 30.61 -21.36 -6.93
N ASN A 29 30.24 -21.89 -8.08
CA ASN A 29 28.87 -21.95 -8.60
C ASN A 29 28.10 -23.03 -7.82
N LEU A 30 27.95 -22.84 -6.50
CA LEU A 30 27.24 -23.77 -5.64
C LEU A 30 25.77 -23.72 -6.03
N GLN A 31 25.34 -24.71 -6.80
CA GLN A 31 23.95 -24.86 -7.24
C GLN A 31 22.98 -24.92 -6.07
N ILE A 32 23.48 -25.38 -4.89
CA ILE A 32 22.73 -25.53 -3.64
C ILE A 32 22.12 -24.21 -3.14
N PHE A 33 22.77 -23.07 -3.43
CA PHE A 33 22.32 -21.74 -2.98
C PHE A 33 21.62 -20.94 -4.07
N LYS A 34 21.26 -21.56 -5.18
CA LYS A 34 20.44 -20.91 -6.20
C LYS A 34 18.98 -20.91 -5.77
N ILE A 35 18.33 -19.77 -5.96
CA ILE A 35 16.90 -19.65 -5.68
C ILE A 35 16.13 -20.57 -6.59
N ASP A 36 15.49 -21.57 -6.02
CA ASP A 36 14.65 -22.54 -6.73
C ASP A 36 13.17 -22.21 -6.57
N GLN A 37 12.76 -21.76 -5.39
CA GLN A 37 11.38 -21.46 -5.07
C GLN A 37 11.18 -20.00 -4.68
N ILE A 38 10.11 -19.39 -5.22
CA ILE A 38 9.63 -18.06 -4.84
C ILE A 38 8.15 -18.20 -4.52
N ASN A 39 7.82 -18.06 -3.23
CA ASN A 39 6.46 -18.18 -2.73
C ASN A 39 5.89 -16.79 -2.47
N ILE A 40 4.73 -16.49 -3.04
CA ILE A 40 4.03 -15.23 -2.86
C ILE A 40 2.69 -15.52 -2.21
N SER A 41 2.35 -14.76 -1.18
CA SER A 41 1.07 -14.85 -0.48
C SER A 41 0.50 -13.46 -0.19
N GLY A 42 -0.83 -13.38 -0.03
CA GLY A 42 -1.53 -12.17 0.40
C GLY A 42 -2.23 -11.37 -0.72
N LEU A 43 -2.05 -11.72 -1.99
CA LEU A 43 -2.83 -11.22 -3.11
C LEU A 43 -3.77 -12.31 -3.63
N ASP A 44 -4.71 -11.92 -4.51
CA ASP A 44 -5.54 -12.87 -5.25
C ASP A 44 -4.68 -13.64 -6.28
N ASN A 45 -5.13 -14.82 -6.72
CA ASN A 45 -4.33 -15.70 -7.58
C ASN A 45 -3.80 -15.01 -8.85
N ILE A 46 -4.61 -14.19 -9.51
CA ILE A 46 -4.20 -13.47 -10.74
C ILE A 46 -3.13 -12.43 -10.43
N ASP A 47 -3.31 -11.68 -9.34
CA ASP A 47 -2.36 -10.64 -8.91
C ASP A 47 -1.05 -11.26 -8.42
N ASN A 48 -1.10 -12.41 -7.75
CA ASN A 48 0.08 -13.20 -7.38
C ASN A 48 0.86 -13.65 -8.61
N THR A 49 0.17 -14.11 -9.67
CA THR A 49 0.81 -14.55 -10.92
C THR A 49 1.51 -13.40 -11.60
N ASN A 50 0.87 -12.23 -11.72
CA ASN A 50 1.45 -11.04 -12.31
C ASN A 50 2.70 -10.57 -11.55
N LEU A 51 2.64 -10.61 -10.22
CA LEU A 51 3.79 -10.26 -9.40
C LEU A 51 4.92 -11.30 -9.54
N TYR A 52 4.58 -12.60 -9.56
CA TYR A 52 5.55 -13.66 -9.79
C TYR A 52 6.32 -13.46 -11.11
N GLU A 53 5.63 -13.12 -12.19
CA GLU A 53 6.26 -12.83 -13.48
C GLU A 53 7.28 -11.69 -13.38
N SER A 54 7.04 -10.69 -12.56
CA SER A 54 7.96 -9.55 -12.36
C SER A 54 9.23 -9.89 -11.57
N ILE A 55 9.18 -10.96 -10.76
CA ILE A 55 10.28 -11.33 -9.86
C ILE A 55 10.90 -12.69 -10.21
N LYS A 56 10.36 -13.43 -11.17
CA LYS A 56 10.89 -14.75 -11.58
C LYS A 56 12.34 -14.70 -12.08
N ASN A 57 12.81 -13.56 -12.55
CA ASN A 57 14.20 -13.33 -12.98
C ASN A 57 15.22 -13.46 -11.84
N PHE A 58 14.77 -13.48 -10.57
CA PHE A 58 15.62 -13.81 -9.43
C PHE A 58 15.85 -15.32 -9.27
N LYS A 59 15.02 -16.15 -9.91
CA LYS A 59 15.22 -17.59 -9.94
C LYS A 59 16.58 -17.92 -10.55
N ASN A 60 17.24 -18.93 -10.04
CA ASN A 60 18.61 -19.35 -10.40
C ASN A 60 19.74 -18.37 -10.01
N LYS A 61 19.44 -17.18 -9.44
CA LYS A 61 20.46 -16.33 -8.82
C LYS A 61 20.84 -16.91 -7.44
N ASN A 62 22.07 -16.64 -7.00
CA ASN A 62 22.51 -17.08 -5.68
C ASN A 62 21.80 -16.25 -4.59
N ILE A 63 21.10 -16.91 -3.65
CA ILE A 63 20.27 -16.29 -2.60
C ILE A 63 21.05 -15.32 -1.70
N PHE A 64 22.36 -15.55 -1.49
CA PHE A 64 23.20 -14.66 -0.68
C PHE A 64 23.50 -13.34 -1.38
N PHE A 65 23.57 -13.33 -2.70
CA PHE A 65 23.96 -12.17 -3.50
C PHE A 65 22.78 -11.42 -4.11
N VAL A 66 21.56 -11.92 -3.94
CA VAL A 66 20.36 -11.20 -4.38
C VAL A 66 20.12 -10.02 -3.46
N ASP A 67 20.07 -8.82 -4.06
CA ASP A 67 19.80 -7.59 -3.35
C ASP A 67 18.30 -7.48 -3.00
N ASN A 68 18.03 -7.28 -1.71
CA ASN A 68 16.67 -7.03 -1.23
C ASN A 68 16.07 -5.75 -1.84
N PHE A 69 16.90 -4.76 -2.20
CA PHE A 69 16.43 -3.54 -2.83
C PHE A 69 15.84 -3.80 -4.22
N GLU A 70 16.47 -4.65 -5.04
CA GLU A 70 15.93 -5.01 -6.37
C GLU A 70 14.59 -5.75 -6.24
N ILE A 71 14.48 -6.70 -5.31
CA ILE A 71 13.22 -7.40 -5.04
C ILE A 71 12.14 -6.39 -4.61
N SER A 72 12.47 -5.52 -3.66
CA SER A 72 11.56 -4.52 -3.13
C SER A 72 11.07 -3.55 -4.21
N LYS A 73 11.95 -3.13 -5.12
CA LYS A 73 11.60 -2.27 -6.26
C LYS A 73 10.55 -2.93 -7.15
N ASN A 74 10.74 -4.21 -7.49
CA ASN A 74 9.80 -4.95 -8.32
C ASN A 74 8.45 -5.17 -7.62
N ILE A 75 8.46 -5.44 -6.30
CA ILE A 75 7.23 -5.58 -5.53
C ILE A 75 6.50 -4.24 -5.44
N ASN A 76 7.21 -3.15 -5.17
CA ASN A 76 6.63 -1.81 -5.06
C ASN A 76 6.06 -1.29 -6.37
N SER A 77 6.48 -1.79 -7.52
CA SER A 77 5.89 -1.43 -8.81
C SER A 77 4.46 -1.97 -8.99
N ASN A 78 4.06 -2.96 -8.22
CA ASN A 78 2.70 -3.49 -8.25
C ASN A 78 1.75 -2.59 -7.45
N ASN A 79 0.67 -2.11 -8.09
CA ASN A 79 -0.26 -1.16 -7.49
C ASN A 79 -1.16 -1.79 -6.41
N PHE A 80 -1.31 -3.12 -6.40
CA PHE A 80 -2.11 -3.81 -5.38
C PHE A 80 -1.38 -3.98 -4.05
N VAL A 81 -0.09 -3.71 -3.99
CA VAL A 81 0.72 -3.91 -2.78
C VAL A 81 0.66 -2.69 -1.88
N GLU A 82 0.13 -2.87 -0.67
CA GLU A 82 0.16 -1.89 0.43
C GLU A 82 1.49 -1.98 1.19
N LYS A 83 1.78 -3.17 1.70
CA LYS A 83 3.00 -3.50 2.45
C LYS A 83 3.44 -4.91 2.09
N PHE A 84 4.72 -5.19 2.28
CA PHE A 84 5.24 -6.53 2.08
C PHE A 84 6.40 -6.82 3.04
N LYS A 85 6.67 -8.12 3.20
CA LYS A 85 7.86 -8.63 3.89
C LYS A 85 8.51 -9.71 3.03
N VAL A 86 9.82 -9.64 2.88
CA VAL A 86 10.61 -10.63 2.13
C VAL A 86 11.46 -11.41 3.12
N PHE A 87 11.38 -12.72 3.09
CA PHE A 87 12.17 -13.64 3.90
C PHE A 87 12.97 -14.56 3.00
N LYS A 88 14.27 -14.65 3.25
CA LYS A 88 15.14 -15.63 2.62
C LYS A 88 15.16 -16.87 3.50
N GLU A 89 14.65 -17.97 2.99
CA GLU A 89 14.69 -19.28 3.62
C GLU A 89 15.76 -20.13 2.94
N TYR A 90 16.88 -20.26 3.63
CA TYR A 90 18.02 -21.00 3.11
C TYR A 90 17.74 -22.49 3.02
N PRO A 91 18.27 -23.22 1.99
CA PRO A 91 19.31 -22.71 1.07
C PRO A 91 18.79 -22.01 -0.19
N SER A 92 17.49 -22.11 -0.58
CA SER A 92 17.06 -21.82 -1.95
C SER A 92 15.68 -21.17 -2.10
N THR A 93 15.03 -20.74 -1.01
CA THR A 93 13.65 -20.25 -1.07
C THR A 93 13.55 -18.78 -0.68
N ILE A 94 12.72 -18.02 -1.41
CA ILE A 94 12.29 -16.68 -1.03
C ILE A 94 10.79 -16.70 -0.77
N ASN A 95 10.39 -16.28 0.43
CA ASN A 95 8.99 -16.12 0.82
C ASN A 95 8.63 -14.63 0.86
N ILE A 96 7.57 -14.25 0.16
CA ILE A 96 7.08 -12.87 0.06
C ILE A 96 5.65 -12.84 0.59
N ASN A 97 5.47 -12.17 1.72
CA ASN A 97 4.16 -11.97 2.33
C ASN A 97 3.70 -10.54 2.04
N ILE A 98 2.55 -10.40 1.41
CA ILE A 98 2.00 -9.13 0.95
C ILE A 98 0.72 -8.81 1.72
N ILE A 99 0.57 -7.54 2.06
CA ILE A 99 -0.70 -6.96 2.49
C ILE A 99 -1.25 -6.21 1.28
N LYS A 100 -2.43 -6.62 0.82
CA LYS A 100 -3.12 -5.97 -0.29
C LYS A 100 -3.65 -4.61 0.13
N THR A 101 -3.58 -3.63 -0.79
CA THR A 101 -4.16 -2.30 -0.57
C THR A 101 -5.69 -2.37 -0.44
N ASN A 102 -6.25 -1.53 0.43
CA ASN A 102 -7.69 -1.36 0.52
C ASN A 102 -8.15 -0.31 -0.51
N PHE A 103 -9.27 -0.56 -1.17
CA PHE A 103 -9.82 0.41 -2.11
C PHE A 103 -10.71 1.40 -1.37
N LEU A 104 -10.45 2.69 -1.57
CA LEU A 104 -11.10 3.79 -0.87
C LEU A 104 -12.14 4.52 -1.71
N GLY A 105 -11.98 4.51 -3.03
CA GLY A 105 -12.89 5.20 -3.93
C GLY A 105 -12.65 4.88 -5.40
N ILE A 106 -13.51 5.40 -6.25
CA ILE A 106 -13.45 5.26 -7.70
C ILE A 106 -13.31 6.65 -8.31
N THR A 107 -12.41 6.80 -9.26
CA THR A 107 -12.28 8.03 -10.05
C THR A 107 -12.22 7.73 -11.53
N LYS A 108 -12.49 8.73 -12.36
CA LYS A 108 -12.42 8.59 -13.81
C LYS A 108 -11.30 9.47 -14.37
N ILE A 109 -10.36 8.86 -15.08
CA ILE A 109 -9.26 9.53 -15.77
C ILE A 109 -9.34 9.13 -17.24
N ASN A 110 -9.43 10.11 -18.14
CA ASN A 110 -9.55 9.87 -19.59
C ASN A 110 -10.65 8.85 -19.96
N ASN A 111 -11.81 8.94 -19.35
CA ASN A 111 -12.94 8.02 -19.50
C ASN A 111 -12.71 6.58 -19.05
N ILE A 112 -11.65 6.32 -18.32
CA ILE A 112 -11.34 5.00 -17.72
C ILE A 112 -11.55 5.11 -16.21
N ASP A 113 -12.27 4.13 -15.65
CA ASP A 113 -12.47 4.04 -14.20
C ASP A 113 -11.24 3.45 -13.52
N TYR A 114 -10.80 4.12 -12.45
CA TYR A 114 -9.70 3.69 -11.58
C TYR A 114 -10.16 3.60 -10.15
N LEU A 115 -9.69 2.56 -9.46
CA LEU A 115 -9.76 2.43 -8.02
C LEU A 115 -8.59 3.18 -7.40
N ILE A 116 -8.84 3.87 -6.29
CA ILE A 116 -7.79 4.50 -5.49
C ILE A 116 -7.53 3.61 -4.29
N GLY A 117 -6.29 3.13 -4.16
CA GLY A 117 -5.84 2.33 -3.04
C GLY A 117 -5.47 3.17 -1.83
N SER A 118 -5.48 2.57 -0.64
CA SER A 118 -4.94 3.16 0.61
C SER A 118 -3.45 3.49 0.52
N ASN A 119 -2.74 2.83 -0.42
CA ASN A 119 -1.35 3.13 -0.77
C ASN A 119 -1.18 4.33 -1.72
N GLY A 120 -2.25 5.04 -2.06
CA GLY A 120 -2.25 6.18 -2.97
C GLY A 120 -2.09 5.85 -4.46
N LYS A 121 -2.11 4.58 -4.84
CA LYS A 121 -1.94 4.17 -6.23
C LYS A 121 -3.27 3.98 -6.94
N PHE A 122 -3.26 4.29 -8.25
CA PHE A 122 -4.40 4.05 -9.13
C PHE A 122 -4.35 2.64 -9.71
N ILE A 123 -5.48 1.94 -9.63
CA ILE A 123 -5.63 0.59 -10.15
C ILE A 123 -6.77 0.62 -11.17
N LYS A 124 -6.50 0.26 -12.41
CA LYS A 124 -7.55 0.22 -13.45
C LYS A 124 -8.66 -0.74 -13.03
N LYS A 125 -9.88 -0.23 -12.95
CA LYS A 125 -11.06 -1.03 -12.64
C LYS A 125 -11.41 -1.93 -13.83
N THR A 126 -11.64 -3.21 -13.58
CA THR A 126 -12.15 -4.14 -14.58
C THR A 126 -13.66 -4.27 -14.48
N ASP A 127 -14.35 -4.49 -15.61
CA ASP A 127 -15.82 -4.59 -15.67
C ASP A 127 -16.41 -5.69 -14.79
N LYS A 128 -15.60 -6.71 -14.47
CA LYS A 128 -16.02 -7.83 -13.61
C LYS A 128 -16.04 -7.49 -12.12
N GLN A 129 -15.53 -6.32 -11.71
CA GLN A 129 -15.47 -5.93 -10.31
C GLN A 129 -16.71 -5.10 -9.92
N ILE A 130 -17.65 -5.74 -9.22
CA ILE A 130 -18.78 -5.04 -8.59
C ILE A 130 -18.30 -4.53 -7.23
N ILE A 131 -17.79 -3.30 -7.20
CA ILE A 131 -17.29 -2.67 -5.97
C ILE A 131 -18.17 -1.45 -5.67
N LYS A 132 -18.77 -1.43 -4.48
CA LYS A 132 -19.60 -0.31 -4.00
C LYS A 132 -18.74 0.67 -3.20
N LEU A 133 -17.99 1.51 -3.90
CA LEU A 133 -17.18 2.56 -3.32
C LEU A 133 -17.68 3.93 -3.75
N PRO A 134 -17.42 5.00 -2.97
CA PRO A 134 -17.76 6.35 -3.36
C PRO A 134 -17.01 6.79 -4.62
N PHE A 135 -17.68 7.57 -5.47
CA PHE A 135 -17.05 8.22 -6.61
C PHE A 135 -16.34 9.49 -6.17
N ILE A 136 -15.18 9.76 -6.78
CA ILE A 136 -14.39 10.95 -6.51
C ILE A 136 -14.29 11.77 -7.78
N PHE A 137 -14.83 12.98 -7.75
CA PHE A 137 -14.89 13.91 -8.86
C PHE A 137 -13.92 15.09 -8.65
N GLY A 138 -13.43 15.67 -9.74
CA GLY A 138 -12.51 16.80 -9.76
C GLY A 138 -11.08 16.41 -10.14
N SER A 139 -10.17 17.40 -10.18
CA SER A 139 -8.74 17.18 -10.45
C SER A 139 -8.06 16.67 -9.19
N ILE A 140 -8.18 15.37 -8.92
CA ILE A 140 -7.82 14.75 -7.64
C ILE A 140 -6.33 14.90 -7.36
N ASN A 141 -6.01 15.42 -6.19
CA ASN A 141 -4.74 15.19 -5.52
C ASN A 141 -4.92 14.00 -4.57
N VAL A 142 -4.21 12.90 -4.83
CA VAL A 142 -4.36 11.66 -4.06
C VAL A 142 -3.93 11.85 -2.61
N ASP A 143 -2.89 12.62 -2.35
CA ASP A 143 -2.40 12.87 -0.98
C ASP A 143 -3.46 13.60 -0.15
N GLU A 144 -4.13 14.60 -0.73
CA GLU A 144 -5.24 15.31 -0.07
C GLU A 144 -6.44 14.37 0.18
N PHE A 145 -6.70 13.43 -0.72
CA PHE A 145 -7.75 12.43 -0.50
C PHE A 145 -7.39 11.44 0.62
N LEU A 146 -6.14 11.00 0.70
CA LEU A 146 -5.68 10.14 1.79
C LEU A 146 -5.76 10.84 3.15
N ILE A 147 -5.43 12.14 3.20
CA ILE A 147 -5.59 12.97 4.41
C ILE A 147 -7.07 13.07 4.80
N LEU A 148 -7.97 13.35 3.86
CA LEU A 148 -9.41 13.35 4.13
C LEU A 148 -9.88 12.00 4.68
N ASN A 149 -9.47 10.90 4.03
CA ASN A 149 -9.84 9.55 4.46
C ASN A 149 -9.32 9.24 5.88
N GLU A 150 -8.12 9.71 6.23
CA GLU A 150 -7.59 9.57 7.59
C GLU A 150 -8.47 10.31 8.62
N PHE A 151 -8.91 11.53 8.32
CA PHE A 151 -9.82 12.28 9.19
C PHE A 151 -11.19 11.61 9.33
N LEU A 152 -11.75 11.09 8.21
CA LEU A 152 -13.00 10.34 8.23
C LEU A 152 -12.90 9.09 9.12
N ASN A 153 -11.80 8.35 9.01
CA ASN A 153 -11.58 7.18 9.86
C ASN A 153 -11.43 7.54 11.35
N LYS A 154 -10.73 8.64 11.65
CA LYS A 154 -10.56 9.12 13.05
C LYS A 154 -11.86 9.63 13.68
N SER A 155 -12.78 10.15 12.88
CA SER A 155 -14.10 10.60 13.30
C SER A 155 -15.17 9.50 13.27
N ASN A 156 -14.80 8.25 12.89
CA ASN A 156 -15.74 7.16 12.67
C ASN A 156 -16.81 7.44 11.59
N PHE A 157 -16.50 8.32 10.65
CA PHE A 157 -17.37 8.61 9.52
C PHE A 157 -17.27 7.47 8.49
N GLU A 158 -18.29 6.65 8.37
CA GLU A 158 -18.27 5.48 7.52
C GLU A 158 -18.30 5.83 6.02
N LEU A 159 -17.28 5.40 5.27
CA LEU A 159 -17.25 5.49 3.80
C LEU A 159 -18.47 4.83 3.15
N SER A 160 -19.05 3.83 3.79
CA SER A 160 -20.25 3.13 3.33
C SER A 160 -21.48 4.03 3.19
N LYS A 161 -21.53 5.13 3.93
CA LYS A 161 -22.63 6.13 3.91
C LYS A 161 -22.43 7.19 2.82
N ILE A 162 -21.26 7.25 2.19
CA ILE A 162 -20.90 8.25 1.19
C ILE A 162 -21.22 7.72 -0.21
N GLU A 163 -21.83 8.55 -1.03
CA GLU A 163 -22.07 8.31 -2.45
C GLU A 163 -20.89 8.84 -3.29
N SER A 164 -20.48 10.08 -3.03
CA SER A 164 -19.41 10.72 -3.79
C SER A 164 -18.70 11.84 -3.03
N PHE A 165 -17.48 12.10 -3.47
CA PHE A 165 -16.65 13.23 -3.07
C PHE A 165 -16.45 14.17 -4.26
N TYR A 166 -16.39 15.45 -4.00
CA TYR A 166 -16.07 16.48 -4.99
C TYR A 166 -14.88 17.28 -4.51
N TYR A 167 -13.78 17.21 -5.24
CA TYR A 167 -12.55 17.94 -4.95
C TYR A 167 -12.46 19.21 -5.81
N TYR A 168 -12.17 20.33 -5.18
CA TYR A 168 -12.04 21.62 -5.83
C TYR A 168 -10.60 22.12 -5.83
N GLN A 169 -10.24 22.95 -6.79
CA GLN A 169 -8.90 23.56 -6.89
C GLN A 169 -8.52 24.38 -5.64
N SER A 170 -9.49 24.86 -4.88
CA SER A 170 -9.32 25.53 -3.58
C SER A 170 -8.93 24.57 -2.43
N LYS A 171 -8.57 23.33 -2.74
CA LYS A 171 -8.26 22.23 -1.79
C LYS A 171 -9.42 21.90 -0.84
N ARG A 172 -10.63 22.16 -1.28
CA ARG A 172 -11.85 21.93 -0.53
C ARG A 172 -12.53 20.65 -0.99
N TRP A 173 -13.21 19.99 -0.07
CA TRP A 173 -14.02 18.81 -0.33
C TRP A 173 -15.49 19.08 -0.04
N ASP A 174 -16.37 18.63 -0.94
CA ASP A 174 -17.77 18.44 -0.67
C ASP A 174 -18.07 16.94 -0.68
N ILE A 175 -18.90 16.48 0.28
CA ILE A 175 -19.28 15.07 0.43
C ILE A 175 -20.76 14.97 0.12
N LYS A 176 -21.15 14.08 -0.79
CA LYS A 176 -22.53 13.71 -1.00
C LYS A 176 -22.78 12.35 -0.35
N THR A 177 -23.75 12.31 0.56
CA THR A 177 -24.15 11.06 1.21
C THR A 177 -25.13 10.26 0.32
N LYS A 178 -25.28 8.97 0.59
CA LYS A 178 -26.27 8.11 -0.10
C LYS A 178 -27.73 8.52 0.15
N LYS A 179 -27.97 9.31 1.19
CA LYS A 179 -29.29 9.91 1.48
C LYS A 179 -29.55 11.21 0.71
N GLY A 180 -28.60 11.66 -0.11
CA GLY A 180 -28.69 12.86 -0.94
C GLY A 180 -28.22 14.15 -0.26
N LEU A 181 -27.84 14.12 1.02
CA LEU A 181 -27.31 15.28 1.73
C LEU A 181 -25.94 15.66 1.21
N ILE A 182 -25.72 16.95 0.97
CA ILE A 182 -24.43 17.52 0.57
C ILE A 182 -23.80 18.21 1.77
N ILE A 183 -22.55 17.84 2.10
CA ILE A 183 -21.76 18.44 3.16
C ILE A 183 -20.60 19.18 2.52
N ARG A 184 -20.56 20.50 2.69
CA ARG A 184 -19.51 21.37 2.16
C ARG A 184 -18.48 21.62 3.24
N LEU A 185 -17.28 21.11 3.07
CA LEU A 185 -16.21 21.23 4.06
C LEU A 185 -15.29 22.44 3.74
N PRO A 186 -14.67 23.05 4.76
CA PRO A 186 -13.63 24.05 4.55
C PRO A 186 -12.36 23.42 3.97
N SER A 187 -11.40 24.23 3.54
CA SER A 187 -10.08 23.77 3.09
C SER A 187 -9.23 23.23 4.25
N GLU A 188 -9.40 23.78 5.44
CA GLU A 188 -8.72 23.32 6.65
C GLU A 188 -9.62 22.34 7.41
N LEU A 189 -9.30 21.05 7.27
CA LEU A 189 -10.04 19.97 7.92
C LEU A 189 -9.41 19.61 9.27
N ASN A 190 -10.26 19.23 10.21
CA ASN A 190 -9.85 18.60 11.46
C ASN A 190 -10.89 17.58 11.93
N VAL A 191 -10.50 16.70 12.85
CA VAL A 191 -11.36 15.64 13.36
C VAL A 191 -12.58 16.18 14.11
N ASN A 192 -12.42 17.30 14.84
CA ASN A 192 -13.52 17.89 15.63
C ASN A 192 -14.66 18.36 14.72
N LEU A 193 -14.33 19.01 13.60
CA LEU A 193 -15.33 19.43 12.61
C LEU A 193 -16.11 18.24 12.06
N LEU A 194 -15.44 17.12 11.75
CA LEU A 194 -16.13 15.93 11.26
C LEU A 194 -17.00 15.27 12.36
N ASN A 195 -16.58 15.35 13.61
CA ASN A 195 -17.41 14.91 14.73
C ASN A 195 -18.67 15.80 14.89
N GLU A 196 -18.54 17.12 14.72
CA GLU A 196 -19.70 18.04 14.70
C GLU A 196 -20.65 17.69 13.54
N VAL A 197 -20.11 17.42 12.35
CA VAL A 197 -20.93 16.95 11.21
C VAL A 197 -21.71 15.70 11.59
N LEU A 198 -21.07 14.71 12.23
CA LEU A 198 -21.74 13.47 12.63
C LEU A 198 -22.86 13.73 13.65
N GLN A 199 -22.61 14.58 14.65
CA GLN A 199 -23.63 14.94 15.65
C GLN A 199 -24.86 15.57 14.99
N ILE A 200 -24.66 16.47 14.02
CA ILE A 200 -25.75 17.09 13.27
C ILE A 200 -26.52 16.07 12.43
N LEU A 201 -25.81 15.10 11.83
CA LEU A 201 -26.44 14.03 11.05
C LEU A 201 -27.30 13.06 11.87
N GLU A 202 -27.05 13.01 13.19
CA GLU A 202 -27.80 12.18 14.13
C GLU A 202 -28.99 12.96 14.77
N ASP A 203 -28.98 14.29 14.70
CA ASP A 203 -30.07 15.12 15.25
C ASP A 203 -31.25 15.17 14.29
N GLU A 204 -32.42 14.77 14.79
CA GLU A 204 -33.67 14.73 14.01
C GLU A 204 -34.09 16.08 13.44
N LYS A 205 -33.67 17.20 14.04
CA LYS A 205 -33.96 18.56 13.57
C LYS A 205 -33.38 18.84 12.19
N PHE A 206 -32.36 18.11 11.77
CA PHE A 206 -31.67 18.30 10.51
C PHE A 206 -32.03 17.24 9.44
N LYS A 207 -33.08 16.48 9.66
CA LYS A 207 -33.45 15.34 8.82
C LYS A 207 -33.86 15.73 7.39
N ASP A 208 -34.46 16.90 7.21
CA ASP A 208 -34.98 17.38 5.91
C ASP A 208 -34.02 18.32 5.18
N ILE A 209 -32.85 18.57 5.74
CA ILE A 209 -31.84 19.45 5.17
C ILE A 209 -31.14 18.74 3.99
N LYS A 210 -30.98 19.47 2.88
CA LYS A 210 -30.28 18.99 1.68
C LYS A 210 -28.80 19.38 1.64
N THR A 211 -28.43 20.48 2.31
CA THR A 211 -27.04 20.94 2.33
C THR A 211 -26.66 21.45 3.72
N LEU A 212 -25.50 20.98 4.19
CA LEU A 212 -24.79 21.49 5.37
C LEU A 212 -23.49 22.15 4.89
N ASP A 213 -23.33 23.44 5.19
CA ASP A 213 -22.17 24.22 4.74
C ASP A 213 -21.33 24.67 5.94
N PHE A 214 -20.12 24.11 6.07
CA PHE A 214 -19.14 24.38 7.13
C PHE A 214 -17.99 25.29 6.67
N ARG A 215 -18.10 25.90 5.52
CA ARG A 215 -17.04 26.75 4.96
C ARG A 215 -16.83 28.05 5.72
N GLN A 216 -17.85 28.52 6.40
CA GLN A 216 -17.76 29.73 7.23
C GLN A 216 -17.28 29.35 8.65
N LYS A 217 -16.27 30.07 9.12
CA LYS A 217 -15.72 29.81 10.46
C LYS A 217 -16.76 30.09 11.53
N ASN A 218 -16.96 29.14 12.44
CA ASN A 218 -17.92 29.22 13.57
C ASN A 218 -19.39 29.39 13.15
N GLN A 219 -19.75 29.03 11.92
CA GLN A 219 -21.13 29.09 11.46
C GLN A 219 -21.44 27.86 10.59
N ILE A 220 -22.64 27.32 10.78
CA ILE A 220 -23.17 26.24 9.95
C ILE A 220 -24.37 26.81 9.21
N ILE A 221 -24.30 26.79 7.89
CA ILE A 221 -25.39 27.25 7.05
C ILE A 221 -26.11 26.03 6.49
N THR A 222 -27.41 26.01 6.66
CA THR A 222 -28.28 24.92 6.21
C THR A 222 -29.17 25.40 5.05
N TYR A 223 -29.38 24.50 4.07
CA TYR A 223 -30.31 24.73 2.97
C TYR A 223 -31.26 23.53 2.90
N GLU A 224 -32.56 23.79 2.77
CA GLU A 224 -33.62 22.82 2.55
C GLU A 224 -33.76 22.41 1.08
#